data_f5de55786a8a93c752b638f9e2f4cc6f
#
_entry.id   f5de55786a8a93c752b638f9e2f4cc6f
#
_cell.length_a   1.000
_cell.length_b   1.000
_cell.length_c   1.000
_cell.angle_alpha   90.00
_cell.angle_beta   90.00
_cell.angle_gamma   90.00
#
_symmetry.space_group_name_H-M   'P 1'
#
loop_
_entity.id
_entity.type
_entity.pdbx_description
1 polymer ?
#
loop_
_entity_poly.entity_id
_entity_poly.type
_entity_poly.pdbx_seq_one_letter_code
_entity_poly.pdbx_strand_id
1 'polypeptide(L)'
;MKLRSGEAYWLLKNGIINSYPSLRENIVCDVLIVGGGITGSLIAFQLSGEGYKVVVIDKRDVSLGSTCATTALLQYEIDEPLYRLIDIVGKEAATDSYKEGIASIRKLERLVYKMGKDCGFESKASCYVAHDSESMERLSKEFESRHSMGIDVTWLTEWQLWNQYAVNGMGAILSRSGASVDSYRLAHNLIAYATRHYGLKVYDHTEAVDFEYDTRKNYVYTDDSFLITADSIVYATGYETKDLLNDKIVNLNSTYACVSEPIINLPKHLSNTIFWDTQDPYLYLRSTSDNRIIVGGADEPFHNAKRRDSIIEKKGFALMEMFGEFMPTMNIIPDFCWAGTYGVTKDSLPFIGPHPDFPRSYFVLGFGGNGITFSIMGMKIISDALAGRSNKFLEYFKFER
;
A
#
# COMPACT_ATOMS: atom_id res chain seq x y z
N MET A 1 2.49 17.89 -3.95
CA MET A 1 1.15 17.48 -4.49
C MET A 1 0.15 17.24 -3.34
N LYS A 2 -1.15 17.50 -3.50
CA LYS A 2 -2.19 17.14 -2.52
C LYS A 2 -2.69 15.72 -2.83
N LEU A 3 -2.18 14.74 -2.10
CA LEU A 3 -2.41 13.31 -2.36
C LEU A 3 -3.77 12.78 -1.83
N ARG A 4 -4.43 13.49 -0.93
CA ARG A 4 -5.69 13.09 -0.31
C ARG A 4 -6.59 14.27 0.02
N SER A 5 -7.86 13.98 0.32
CA SER A 5 -8.78 14.93 0.96
C SER A 5 -8.40 15.23 2.41
N GLY A 6 -9.07 16.19 3.05
CA GLY A 6 -8.76 16.60 4.42
C GLY A 6 -8.99 15.53 5.48
N GLU A 7 -10.13 14.83 5.41
CA GLU A 7 -10.67 13.99 6.47
C GLU A 7 -10.47 12.49 6.17
N ALA A 8 -9.23 12.01 6.29
CA ALA A 8 -8.93 10.58 6.14
C ALA A 8 -9.22 9.83 7.46
N TYR A 9 -9.90 8.70 7.38
CA TYR A 9 -10.41 7.94 8.53
C TYR A 9 -9.34 7.61 9.58
N TRP A 10 -8.16 7.16 9.17
CA TRP A 10 -7.12 6.78 10.14
C TRP A 10 -6.62 7.95 10.97
N LEU A 11 -6.56 9.14 10.37
CA LEU A 11 -6.18 10.37 11.09
C LEU A 11 -7.27 10.79 12.08
N LEU A 12 -8.55 10.71 11.69
CA LEU A 12 -9.67 11.00 12.57
C LEU A 12 -9.73 10.02 13.75
N LYS A 13 -9.53 8.73 13.47
CA LYS A 13 -9.57 7.66 14.47
C LYS A 13 -8.45 7.76 15.50
N ASN A 14 -7.23 8.07 15.07
CA ASN A 14 -6.04 7.98 15.91
C ASN A 14 -5.54 9.32 16.43
N GLY A 15 -5.95 10.45 15.82
CA GLY A 15 -5.35 11.76 16.10
C GLY A 15 -3.86 11.81 15.73
N ILE A 16 -3.12 12.72 16.33
CA ILE A 16 -1.66 12.82 16.20
C ILE A 16 -1.02 11.80 17.16
N ILE A 17 -0.36 10.77 16.60
CA ILE A 17 0.27 9.71 17.41
C ILE A 17 1.64 10.17 17.92
N ASN A 18 2.51 10.65 17.02
CA ASN A 18 3.82 11.19 17.35
C ASN A 18 4.13 12.36 16.40
N SER A 19 4.92 13.31 16.89
CA SER A 19 5.55 14.38 16.11
C SER A 19 7.05 14.32 16.32
N TYR A 20 7.82 14.73 15.34
CA TYR A 20 9.26 14.74 15.36
C TYR A 20 9.77 16.17 15.12
N PRO A 21 10.99 16.53 15.58
CA PRO A 21 11.53 17.84 15.32
C PRO A 21 11.86 18.02 13.83
N SER A 22 11.83 19.24 13.33
CA SER A 22 12.46 19.57 12.05
C SER A 22 13.98 19.56 12.19
N LEU A 23 14.69 19.30 11.08
CA LEU A 23 16.16 19.32 11.05
C LEU A 23 16.68 20.73 11.31
N ARG A 24 17.66 20.88 12.23
CA ARG A 24 18.23 22.17 12.64
C ARG A 24 19.78 22.18 12.64
N GLU A 25 20.39 21.18 12.04
CA GLU A 25 21.86 21.06 11.93
C GLU A 25 22.25 20.24 10.69
N ASN A 26 23.47 20.41 10.22
CA ASN A 26 24.02 19.52 9.20
C ASN A 26 24.29 18.14 9.78
N ILE A 27 23.92 17.08 9.06
CA ILE A 27 24.03 15.72 9.54
C ILE A 27 24.69 14.79 8.51
N VAL A 28 25.25 13.69 9.02
CA VAL A 28 25.86 12.62 8.21
C VAL A 28 25.20 11.27 8.58
N CYS A 29 24.84 10.47 7.59
CA CYS A 29 24.25 9.15 7.77
C CYS A 29 24.74 8.16 6.71
N ASP A 30 24.50 6.87 6.95
CA ASP A 30 24.74 5.83 5.94
C ASP A 30 23.61 5.84 4.90
N VAL A 31 22.37 5.93 5.37
CA VAL A 31 21.19 5.93 4.49
C VAL A 31 20.23 7.07 4.87
N LEU A 32 19.95 7.93 3.91
CA LEU A 32 18.85 8.89 4.00
C LEU A 32 17.60 8.30 3.35
N ILE A 33 16.48 8.32 4.06
CA ILE A 33 15.16 7.98 3.51
C ILE A 33 14.35 9.26 3.35
N VAL A 34 13.94 9.54 2.12
CA VAL A 34 13.09 10.68 1.79
C VAL A 34 11.64 10.22 1.72
N GLY A 35 10.84 10.62 2.71
CA GLY A 35 9.44 10.25 2.90
C GLY A 35 9.20 9.33 4.09
N GLY A 36 8.47 9.81 5.10
CA GLY A 36 8.12 9.13 6.36
C GLY A 36 6.76 8.41 6.31
N GLY A 37 6.25 8.05 5.13
CA GLY A 37 5.05 7.24 4.97
C GLY A 37 5.28 5.77 5.32
N ILE A 38 4.27 4.91 5.08
CA ILE A 38 4.36 3.48 5.37
C ILE A 38 5.58 2.81 4.70
N THR A 39 5.89 3.18 3.46
CA THR A 39 7.06 2.67 2.73
C THR A 39 8.35 3.05 3.44
N GLY A 40 8.56 4.35 3.70
CA GLY A 40 9.77 4.82 4.38
C GLY A 40 9.91 4.26 5.79
N SER A 41 8.80 4.11 6.52
CA SER A 41 8.78 3.51 7.87
C SER A 41 9.22 2.05 7.87
N LEU A 42 8.75 1.25 6.90
CA LEU A 42 9.13 -0.16 6.73
C LEU A 42 10.62 -0.29 6.38
N ILE A 43 11.11 0.51 5.42
CA ILE A 43 12.52 0.50 5.01
C ILE A 43 13.42 0.98 6.16
N ALA A 44 13.04 2.07 6.86
CA ALA A 44 13.77 2.58 8.00
C ALA A 44 13.90 1.55 9.12
N PHE A 45 12.81 0.87 9.45
CA PHE A 45 12.81 -0.20 10.44
C PHE A 45 13.77 -1.33 10.07
N GLN A 46 13.76 -1.78 8.81
CA GLN A 46 14.62 -2.85 8.32
C GLN A 46 16.09 -2.44 8.39
N LEU A 47 16.45 -1.31 7.77
CA LEU A 47 17.83 -0.89 7.64
C LEU A 47 18.46 -0.49 8.99
N SER A 48 17.72 0.21 9.85
CA SER A 48 18.19 0.51 11.21
C SER A 48 18.41 -0.75 12.04
N GLY A 49 17.51 -1.75 11.89
CA GLY A 49 17.65 -3.05 12.54
C GLY A 49 18.83 -3.88 12.04
N GLU A 50 19.37 -3.59 10.86
CA GLU A 50 20.58 -4.17 10.29
C GLU A 50 21.85 -3.38 10.65
N GLY A 51 21.72 -2.29 11.40
CA GLY A 51 22.85 -1.53 11.93
C GLY A 51 23.29 -0.32 11.11
N TYR A 52 22.58 0.02 10.03
CA TYR A 52 22.82 1.28 9.30
C TYR A 52 22.43 2.49 10.16
N LYS A 53 23.20 3.59 10.06
CA LYS A 53 22.80 4.90 10.57
C LYS A 53 21.78 5.51 9.61
N VAL A 54 20.51 5.33 9.93
CA VAL A 54 19.39 5.78 9.08
C VAL A 54 18.84 7.10 9.57
N VAL A 55 18.56 7.98 8.64
CA VAL A 55 17.80 9.23 8.84
C VAL A 55 16.58 9.19 7.95
N VAL A 56 15.40 9.54 8.49
CA VAL A 56 14.17 9.77 7.74
C VAL A 56 13.84 11.25 7.78
N ILE A 57 13.51 11.82 6.64
CA ILE A 57 12.92 13.16 6.54
C ILE A 57 11.57 13.11 5.85
N ASP A 58 10.63 13.94 6.29
CA ASP A 58 9.36 14.18 5.60
C ASP A 58 9.05 15.69 5.60
N LYS A 59 8.53 16.18 4.51
CA LYS A 59 8.11 17.60 4.41
C LYS A 59 6.83 17.92 5.18
N ARG A 60 6.09 16.91 5.60
CA ARG A 60 4.91 16.98 6.47
C ARG A 60 5.20 16.20 7.75
N ASP A 61 4.24 16.15 8.66
CA ASP A 61 4.28 15.13 9.70
C ASP A 61 4.31 13.72 9.08
N VAL A 62 4.97 12.80 9.78
CA VAL A 62 5.07 11.39 9.38
C VAL A 62 3.68 10.82 9.06
N SER A 63 3.58 10.11 7.93
CA SER A 63 2.38 9.39 7.50
C SER A 63 1.18 10.24 7.07
N LEU A 64 1.28 11.57 6.98
CA LEU A 64 0.20 12.43 6.52
C LEU A 64 0.00 12.49 5.00
N GLY A 65 0.77 11.73 4.23
CA GLY A 65 0.56 11.53 2.79
C GLY A 65 -0.54 10.51 2.49
N SER A 66 -0.29 9.60 1.53
CA SER A 66 -1.23 8.52 1.15
C SER A 66 -1.43 7.49 2.26
N THR A 67 -0.52 7.36 3.22
CA THR A 67 -0.57 6.37 4.30
C THR A 67 -1.82 6.50 5.17
N CYS A 68 -2.24 7.70 5.52
CA CYS A 68 -3.45 7.89 6.32
C CYS A 68 -4.74 7.82 5.50
N ALA A 69 -4.66 7.79 4.16
CA ALA A 69 -5.81 7.73 3.28
C ALA A 69 -6.07 6.34 2.67
N THR A 70 -5.12 5.41 2.76
CA THR A 70 -5.34 4.05 2.25
C THR A 70 -6.39 3.30 3.07
N THR A 71 -7.18 2.48 2.42
CA THR A 71 -8.11 1.56 3.09
C THR A 71 -7.38 0.39 3.77
N ALA A 72 -6.11 0.20 3.43
CA ALA A 72 -5.18 -0.74 4.04
C ALA A 72 -5.67 -2.20 4.07
N LEU A 73 -6.25 -2.64 2.95
CA LEU A 73 -6.37 -4.05 2.63
C LEU A 73 -4.98 -4.57 2.27
N LEU A 74 -4.60 -5.71 2.82
CA LEU A 74 -3.36 -6.39 2.49
C LEU A 74 -3.69 -7.61 1.65
N GLN A 75 -3.47 -7.48 0.37
CA GLN A 75 -3.72 -8.50 -0.63
C GLN A 75 -2.40 -8.92 -1.29
N TYR A 76 -2.31 -10.18 -1.67
CA TYR A 76 -1.25 -10.69 -2.53
C TYR A 76 -1.66 -10.65 -4.00
N GLU A 77 -2.96 -10.58 -4.24
CA GLU A 77 -3.54 -10.41 -5.56
C GLU A 77 -3.14 -9.05 -6.11
N ILE A 78 -2.45 -9.05 -7.23
CA ILE A 78 -2.02 -7.84 -7.94
C ILE A 78 -3.19 -7.36 -8.80
N ASP A 79 -3.26 -6.05 -9.09
CA ASP A 79 -4.35 -5.45 -9.87
C ASP A 79 -4.52 -6.13 -11.25
N GLU A 80 -3.43 -6.62 -11.85
CA GLU A 80 -3.48 -7.47 -13.04
C GLU A 80 -3.58 -8.95 -12.61
N PRO A 81 -4.63 -9.70 -13.02
CA PRO A 81 -4.79 -11.11 -12.68
C PRO A 81 -3.59 -11.97 -13.11
N LEU A 82 -3.27 -13.01 -12.33
CA LEU A 82 -2.07 -13.84 -12.56
C LEU A 82 -1.98 -14.38 -13.98
N TYR A 83 -3.08 -14.88 -14.56
CA TYR A 83 -3.06 -15.41 -15.92
C TYR A 83 -2.66 -14.38 -16.97
N ARG A 84 -3.06 -13.11 -16.80
CA ARG A 84 -2.68 -12.02 -17.70
C ARG A 84 -1.29 -11.48 -17.39
N LEU A 85 -0.94 -11.39 -16.11
CA LEU A 85 0.40 -10.97 -15.69
C LEU A 85 1.48 -11.92 -16.25
N ILE A 86 1.19 -13.22 -16.35
CA ILE A 86 2.06 -14.22 -17.00
C ILE A 86 2.37 -13.83 -18.45
N ASP A 87 1.36 -13.36 -19.18
CA ASP A 87 1.53 -12.95 -20.58
C ASP A 87 2.35 -11.63 -20.71
N ILE A 88 2.29 -10.75 -19.69
CA ILE A 88 2.96 -9.44 -19.71
C ILE A 88 4.44 -9.55 -19.30
N VAL A 89 4.72 -10.24 -18.18
CA VAL A 89 6.07 -10.23 -17.55
C VAL A 89 6.72 -11.62 -17.53
N GLY A 90 6.07 -12.63 -18.04
CA GLY A 90 6.53 -14.03 -18.04
C GLY A 90 6.13 -14.78 -16.76
N LYS A 91 6.08 -16.11 -16.90
CA LYS A 91 5.55 -17.03 -15.87
C LYS A 91 6.29 -16.94 -14.53
N GLU A 92 7.61 -16.87 -14.58
CA GLU A 92 8.45 -16.85 -13.38
C GLU A 92 8.23 -15.56 -12.57
N ALA A 93 8.38 -14.40 -13.21
CA ALA A 93 8.23 -13.09 -12.55
C ALA A 93 6.80 -12.90 -11.99
N ALA A 94 5.77 -13.29 -12.75
CA ALA A 94 4.38 -13.21 -12.32
C ALA A 94 4.10 -14.09 -11.09
N THR A 95 4.50 -15.39 -11.17
CA THR A 95 4.28 -16.36 -10.09
C THR A 95 5.05 -15.97 -8.82
N ASP A 96 6.31 -15.56 -8.97
CA ASP A 96 7.14 -15.15 -7.85
C ASP A 96 6.58 -13.89 -7.17
N SER A 97 6.10 -12.92 -7.94
CA SER A 97 5.49 -11.70 -7.38
C SER A 97 4.25 -12.00 -6.53
N TYR A 98 3.37 -12.89 -7.00
CA TYR A 98 2.21 -13.34 -6.23
C TYR A 98 2.61 -14.09 -4.95
N LYS A 99 3.57 -15.03 -5.04
CA LYS A 99 4.05 -15.79 -3.88
C LYS A 99 4.78 -14.93 -2.85
N GLU A 100 5.58 -13.96 -3.32
CA GLU A 100 6.25 -13.02 -2.42
C GLU A 100 5.23 -12.08 -1.76
N GLY A 101 4.11 -11.75 -2.42
CA GLY A 101 2.98 -11.05 -1.81
C GLY A 101 2.45 -11.79 -0.58
N ILE A 102 2.18 -13.08 -0.70
CA ILE A 102 1.76 -13.95 0.42
C ILE A 102 2.83 -13.97 1.52
N ALA A 103 4.10 -14.16 1.15
CA ALA A 103 5.21 -14.20 2.10
C ALA A 103 5.37 -12.86 2.84
N SER A 104 5.14 -11.75 2.14
CA SER A 104 5.22 -10.38 2.68
C SER A 104 4.12 -10.12 3.72
N ILE A 105 2.88 -10.53 3.48
CA ILE A 105 1.80 -10.40 4.46
C ILE A 105 2.14 -11.17 5.74
N ARG A 106 2.64 -12.42 5.62
CA ARG A 106 3.12 -13.22 6.76
C ARG A 106 4.34 -12.60 7.45
N LYS A 107 5.21 -11.92 6.70
CA LYS A 107 6.35 -11.20 7.26
C LYS A 107 5.87 -10.02 8.11
N LEU A 108 4.88 -9.27 7.63
CA LEU A 108 4.30 -8.17 8.39
C LEU A 108 3.65 -8.65 9.70
N GLU A 109 2.90 -9.75 9.67
CA GLU A 109 2.32 -10.36 10.87
C GLU A 109 3.39 -10.62 11.94
N ARG A 110 4.49 -11.30 11.55
CA ARG A 110 5.62 -11.56 12.47
C ARG A 110 6.28 -10.27 12.98
N LEU A 111 6.36 -9.25 12.13
CA LEU A 111 6.94 -7.96 12.50
C LEU A 111 6.07 -7.21 13.51
N VAL A 112 4.75 -7.18 13.30
CA VAL A 112 3.79 -6.59 14.26
C VAL A 112 3.85 -7.33 15.59
N TYR A 113 3.88 -8.66 15.58
CA TYR A 113 4.04 -9.47 16.78
C TYR A 113 5.35 -9.16 17.52
N LYS A 114 6.48 -9.05 16.79
CA LYS A 114 7.79 -8.68 17.36
C LYS A 114 7.76 -7.31 18.05
N MET A 115 7.07 -6.32 17.45
CA MET A 115 6.97 -4.99 18.06
C MET A 115 6.12 -4.99 19.34
N GLY A 116 5.21 -5.94 19.52
CA GLY A 116 4.30 -5.99 20.65
C GLY A 116 3.38 -4.78 20.77
N LYS A 117 3.09 -4.13 19.63
CA LYS A 117 2.25 -2.94 19.54
C LYS A 117 1.02 -3.22 18.67
N ASP A 118 -0.14 -2.80 19.16
CA ASP A 118 -1.37 -2.88 18.38
C ASP A 118 -1.30 -1.94 17.17
N CYS A 119 -1.40 -2.51 15.99
CA CYS A 119 -1.51 -1.82 14.71
C CYS A 119 -2.83 -2.16 14.00
N GLY A 120 -3.79 -2.79 14.69
CA GLY A 120 -5.01 -3.28 14.06
C GLY A 120 -4.75 -4.31 12.96
N PHE A 121 -3.66 -5.08 13.06
CA PHE A 121 -3.37 -6.16 12.11
C PHE A 121 -4.26 -7.35 12.39
N GLU A 122 -4.98 -7.79 11.37
CA GLU A 122 -5.84 -8.96 11.41
C GLU A 122 -5.64 -9.79 10.14
N SER A 123 -5.30 -11.07 10.30
CA SER A 123 -5.32 -12.02 9.18
C SER A 123 -6.75 -12.24 8.70
N LYS A 124 -6.98 -12.18 7.39
CA LYS A 124 -8.29 -12.29 6.75
C LYS A 124 -8.24 -13.20 5.54
N ALA A 125 -9.39 -13.79 5.20
CA ALA A 125 -9.59 -14.34 3.88
C ALA A 125 -9.74 -13.20 2.85
N SER A 126 -9.42 -13.47 1.58
CA SER A 126 -9.69 -12.61 0.43
C SER A 126 -10.70 -13.32 -0.47
N CYS A 127 -11.80 -12.66 -0.79
CA CYS A 127 -12.88 -13.19 -1.62
C CYS A 127 -13.05 -12.31 -2.86
N TYR A 128 -12.68 -12.85 -4.03
CA TYR A 128 -12.77 -12.18 -5.33
C TYR A 128 -14.02 -12.66 -6.06
N VAL A 129 -14.98 -11.75 -6.28
CA VAL A 129 -16.35 -12.08 -6.71
C VAL A 129 -16.58 -11.69 -8.16
N ALA A 130 -17.24 -12.57 -8.93
CA ALA A 130 -17.72 -12.30 -10.29
C ALA A 130 -19.24 -12.14 -10.31
N HIS A 131 -19.77 -11.24 -11.15
CA HIS A 131 -21.17 -10.86 -11.19
C HIS A 131 -21.90 -11.24 -12.48
N ASP A 132 -21.16 -11.54 -13.55
CA ASP A 132 -21.72 -11.91 -14.86
C ASP A 132 -20.95 -13.03 -15.51
N SER A 133 -21.45 -13.54 -16.64
CA SER A 133 -20.85 -14.69 -17.34
C SER A 133 -19.46 -14.37 -17.89
N GLU A 134 -19.18 -13.15 -18.31
CA GLU A 134 -17.86 -12.76 -18.83
C GLU A 134 -16.83 -12.73 -17.71
N SER A 135 -17.18 -12.13 -16.57
CA SER A 135 -16.30 -12.09 -15.38
C SER A 135 -16.11 -13.49 -14.78
N MET A 136 -17.12 -14.38 -14.87
CA MET A 136 -16.96 -15.79 -14.47
C MET A 136 -15.94 -16.54 -15.32
N GLU A 137 -15.89 -16.32 -16.64
CA GLU A 137 -14.87 -16.91 -17.50
C GLU A 137 -13.46 -16.42 -17.12
N ARG A 138 -13.32 -15.11 -16.90
CA ARG A 138 -12.05 -14.50 -16.43
C ARG A 138 -11.64 -15.06 -15.07
N LEU A 139 -12.59 -15.17 -14.15
CA LEU A 139 -12.36 -15.70 -12.80
C LEU A 139 -11.93 -17.18 -12.82
N SER A 140 -12.51 -17.99 -13.72
CA SER A 140 -12.12 -19.41 -13.90
C SER A 140 -10.65 -19.52 -14.35
N LYS A 141 -10.22 -18.70 -15.33
CA LYS A 141 -8.82 -18.65 -15.79
C LYS A 141 -7.87 -18.25 -14.66
N GLU A 142 -8.28 -17.29 -13.84
CA GLU A 142 -7.50 -16.83 -12.68
C GLU A 142 -7.40 -17.93 -11.61
N PHE A 143 -8.51 -18.60 -11.30
CA PHE A 143 -8.51 -19.73 -10.37
C PHE A 143 -7.56 -20.85 -10.82
N GLU A 144 -7.66 -21.28 -12.07
CA GLU A 144 -6.80 -22.32 -12.64
C GLU A 144 -5.32 -21.90 -12.60
N SER A 145 -5.01 -20.65 -12.93
CA SER A 145 -3.66 -20.11 -12.87
C SER A 145 -3.11 -20.14 -11.45
N ARG A 146 -3.83 -19.60 -10.46
CA ARG A 146 -3.39 -19.63 -9.06
C ARG A 146 -3.23 -21.05 -8.54
N HIS A 147 -4.21 -21.90 -8.80
CA HIS A 147 -4.20 -23.30 -8.35
C HIS A 147 -3.02 -24.08 -8.95
N SER A 148 -2.79 -23.95 -10.26
CA SER A 148 -1.68 -24.64 -10.95
C SER A 148 -0.29 -24.17 -10.49
N MET A 149 -0.19 -22.92 -9.98
CA MET A 149 1.05 -22.39 -9.39
C MET A 149 1.21 -22.74 -7.90
N GLY A 150 0.31 -23.55 -7.34
CA GLY A 150 0.35 -23.97 -5.93
C GLY A 150 -0.05 -22.88 -4.94
N ILE A 151 -0.83 -21.90 -5.36
CA ILE A 151 -1.45 -20.92 -4.47
C ILE A 151 -2.72 -21.53 -3.90
N ASP A 152 -2.89 -21.48 -2.58
CA ASP A 152 -4.06 -22.05 -1.89
C ASP A 152 -5.29 -21.17 -2.12
N VAL A 153 -6.15 -21.64 -3.02
CA VAL A 153 -7.41 -20.99 -3.39
C VAL A 153 -8.55 -22.02 -3.45
N THR A 154 -9.74 -21.57 -3.11
CA THR A 154 -10.98 -22.36 -3.14
C THR A 154 -11.98 -21.67 -4.06
N TRP A 155 -12.60 -22.43 -4.97
CA TRP A 155 -13.71 -21.95 -5.76
C TRP A 155 -14.99 -21.97 -4.93
N LEU A 156 -15.73 -20.87 -4.94
CA LEU A 156 -17.07 -20.76 -4.38
C LEU A 156 -18.11 -20.64 -5.50
N THR A 157 -19.11 -21.50 -5.48
CA THR A 157 -20.29 -21.36 -6.34
C THR A 157 -21.19 -20.23 -5.85
N GLU A 158 -22.12 -19.74 -6.68
CA GLU A 158 -23.14 -18.77 -6.32
C GLU A 158 -23.87 -19.15 -5.02
N TRP A 159 -24.31 -20.43 -4.94
CA TRP A 159 -24.99 -20.96 -3.75
C TRP A 159 -24.11 -20.88 -2.49
N GLN A 160 -22.82 -21.23 -2.58
CA GLN A 160 -21.88 -21.16 -1.46
C GLN A 160 -21.60 -19.72 -1.04
N LEU A 161 -21.43 -18.83 -2.02
CA LEU A 161 -21.17 -17.41 -1.80
C LEU A 161 -22.36 -16.78 -1.05
N TRP A 162 -23.58 -17.03 -1.53
CA TRP A 162 -24.79 -16.53 -0.87
C TRP A 162 -24.98 -17.09 0.54
N ASN A 163 -24.90 -18.41 0.72
CA ASN A 163 -25.18 -19.04 2.01
C ASN A 163 -24.11 -18.79 3.07
N GLN A 164 -22.85 -18.59 2.67
CA GLN A 164 -21.75 -18.35 3.62
C GLN A 164 -21.55 -16.88 3.94
N TYR A 165 -21.80 -15.99 2.99
CA TYR A 165 -21.44 -14.58 3.09
C TYR A 165 -22.58 -13.61 2.84
N ALA A 166 -23.71 -14.07 2.35
CA ALA A 166 -24.84 -13.24 1.89
C ALA A 166 -24.42 -12.19 0.82
N VAL A 167 -23.44 -12.55 -0.01
CA VAL A 167 -22.91 -11.74 -1.11
C VAL A 167 -23.60 -12.14 -2.41
N ASN A 168 -24.03 -11.15 -3.17
CA ASN A 168 -24.60 -11.32 -4.50
C ASN A 168 -23.46 -11.47 -5.52
N GLY A 169 -23.46 -12.57 -6.26
CA GLY A 169 -22.46 -12.85 -7.29
C GLY A 169 -22.62 -14.27 -7.84
N MET A 170 -22.13 -14.51 -9.05
CA MET A 170 -22.23 -15.81 -9.72
C MET A 170 -21.21 -16.85 -9.24
N GLY A 171 -20.12 -16.39 -8.60
CA GLY A 171 -19.09 -17.23 -8.02
C GLY A 171 -17.93 -16.39 -7.51
N ALA A 172 -16.98 -17.03 -6.81
CA ALA A 172 -15.83 -16.35 -6.25
C ALA A 172 -14.60 -17.25 -6.13
N ILE A 173 -13.43 -16.63 -6.05
CA ILE A 173 -12.19 -17.23 -5.56
C ILE A 173 -11.99 -16.82 -4.12
N LEU A 174 -11.90 -17.77 -3.21
CA LEU A 174 -11.57 -17.56 -1.80
C LEU A 174 -10.10 -17.94 -1.55
N SER A 175 -9.33 -17.04 -0.99
CA SER A 175 -7.96 -17.26 -0.51
C SER A 175 -7.85 -16.97 0.99
N ARG A 176 -6.97 -17.66 1.70
CA ARG A 176 -6.72 -17.44 3.14
C ARG A 176 -5.48 -16.59 3.42
N SER A 177 -4.99 -15.87 2.42
CA SER A 177 -3.70 -15.16 2.47
C SER A 177 -3.84 -13.64 2.46
N GLY A 178 -4.97 -13.09 2.85
CA GLY A 178 -5.19 -11.66 3.03
C GLY A 178 -5.00 -11.20 4.48
N ALA A 179 -4.96 -9.91 4.68
CA ALA A 179 -4.97 -9.27 6.00
C ALA A 179 -5.49 -7.83 5.92
N SER A 180 -5.68 -7.22 7.06
CA SER A 180 -5.94 -5.79 7.18
C SER A 180 -5.09 -5.17 8.28
N VAL A 181 -4.86 -3.86 8.22
CA VAL A 181 -4.06 -3.12 9.20
C VAL A 181 -4.54 -1.68 9.31
N ASP A 182 -4.23 -1.01 10.40
CA ASP A 182 -4.23 0.44 10.49
C ASP A 182 -2.86 0.94 10.04
N SER A 183 -2.78 1.40 8.79
CA SER A 183 -1.52 1.78 8.15
C SER A 183 -0.85 2.99 8.81
N TYR A 184 -1.65 3.92 9.32
CA TYR A 184 -1.16 5.12 10.00
C TYR A 184 -0.51 4.75 11.34
N ARG A 185 -1.21 3.94 12.15
CA ARG A 185 -0.69 3.42 13.42
C ARG A 185 0.53 2.51 13.21
N LEU A 186 0.51 1.68 12.17
CA LEU A 186 1.65 0.81 11.83
C LEU A 186 2.91 1.63 11.52
N ALA A 187 2.80 2.64 10.68
CA ALA A 187 3.95 3.47 10.31
C ALA A 187 4.56 4.19 11.51
N HIS A 188 3.72 4.80 12.36
CA HIS A 188 4.17 5.44 13.60
C HIS A 188 4.83 4.44 14.58
N ASN A 189 4.27 3.24 14.74
CA ASN A 189 4.84 2.21 15.61
C ASN A 189 6.18 1.68 15.10
N LEU A 190 6.34 1.51 13.78
CA LEU A 190 7.61 1.13 13.16
C LEU A 190 8.71 2.14 13.44
N ILE A 191 8.42 3.43 13.20
CA ILE A 191 9.37 4.52 13.46
C ILE A 191 9.69 4.61 14.94
N ALA A 192 8.69 4.63 15.82
CA ALA A 192 8.90 4.74 17.27
C ALA A 192 9.72 3.57 17.80
N TYR A 193 9.48 2.35 17.32
CA TYR A 193 10.26 1.18 17.67
C TYR A 193 11.72 1.30 17.20
N ALA A 194 11.93 1.66 15.94
CA ALA A 194 13.27 1.80 15.36
C ALA A 194 14.05 2.96 16.02
N THR A 195 13.41 4.07 16.33
CA THR A 195 14.04 5.19 17.08
C THR A 195 14.48 4.72 18.47
N ARG A 196 13.63 3.99 19.18
CA ARG A 196 13.93 3.53 20.54
C ARG A 196 15.00 2.44 20.60
N HIS A 197 15.00 1.50 19.65
CA HIS A 197 15.80 0.27 19.74
C HIS A 197 16.98 0.22 18.80
N TYR A 198 16.96 1.01 17.70
CA TYR A 198 17.96 0.94 16.63
C TYR A 198 18.63 2.29 16.35
N GLY A 199 18.23 3.36 17.07
CA GLY A 199 18.85 4.68 16.92
C GLY A 199 18.45 5.42 15.64
N LEU A 200 17.31 5.08 15.03
CA LEU A 200 16.75 5.81 13.91
C LEU A 200 16.55 7.29 14.27
N LYS A 201 16.99 8.19 13.40
CA LYS A 201 16.68 9.62 13.50
C LYS A 201 15.57 9.99 12.51
N VAL A 202 14.61 10.81 12.96
CA VAL A 202 13.46 11.22 12.15
C VAL A 202 13.24 12.72 12.29
N TYR A 203 12.98 13.38 11.17
CA TYR A 203 12.70 14.80 11.10
C TYR A 203 11.47 15.06 10.25
N ASP A 204 10.43 15.63 10.88
CA ASP A 204 9.24 16.14 10.23
C ASP A 204 9.50 17.56 9.68
N HIS A 205 8.58 18.09 8.86
CA HIS A 205 8.67 19.47 8.33
C HIS A 205 10.07 19.79 7.80
N THR A 206 10.65 18.83 7.09
CA THR A 206 12.00 18.89 6.51
C THR A 206 11.90 18.45 5.06
N GLU A 207 11.82 19.38 4.13
CA GLU A 207 11.73 19.10 2.70
C GLU A 207 13.11 19.07 2.05
N ALA A 208 13.41 17.99 1.32
CA ALA A 208 14.57 17.93 0.43
C ALA A 208 14.25 18.75 -0.82
N VAL A 209 15.00 19.80 -1.08
CA VAL A 209 14.75 20.74 -2.18
C VAL A 209 15.80 20.69 -3.28
N ASP A 210 17.01 20.22 -2.96
CA ASP A 210 18.08 20.07 -3.95
C ASP A 210 18.96 18.86 -3.65
N PHE A 211 19.54 18.26 -4.69
CA PHE A 211 20.27 17.01 -4.64
C PHE A 211 21.54 17.10 -5.49
N GLU A 212 22.69 16.81 -4.88
CA GLU A 212 23.95 16.59 -5.60
C GLU A 212 24.36 15.13 -5.46
N TYR A 213 24.52 14.44 -6.59
CA TYR A 213 24.88 13.03 -6.64
C TYR A 213 26.38 12.88 -6.98
N ASP A 214 27.10 12.12 -6.16
CA ASP A 214 28.49 11.76 -6.40
C ASP A 214 28.65 10.23 -6.29
N THR A 215 29.74 9.73 -6.85
CA THR A 215 30.12 8.30 -6.81
C THR A 215 30.42 7.80 -5.40
N ARG A 216 30.73 8.67 -4.46
CA ARG A 216 31.08 8.34 -3.07
C ARG A 216 29.96 8.62 -2.09
N LYS A 217 29.33 9.80 -2.19
CA LYS A 217 28.30 10.28 -1.28
C LYS A 217 27.29 11.12 -2.04
N ASN A 218 26.11 11.24 -1.48
CA ASN A 218 25.08 12.14 -1.95
C ASN A 218 24.90 13.29 -0.96
N TYR A 219 24.61 14.47 -1.46
CA TYR A 219 24.38 15.68 -0.69
C TYR A 219 22.96 16.15 -0.93
N VAL A 220 22.19 16.33 0.14
CA VAL A 220 20.78 16.73 0.08
C VAL A 220 20.61 18.02 0.88
N TYR A 221 20.11 19.04 0.21
CA TYR A 221 19.81 20.35 0.83
C TYR A 221 18.35 20.42 1.20
N THR A 222 18.09 20.90 2.41
CA THR A 222 16.73 21.09 2.91
C THR A 222 16.24 22.53 2.66
N ASP A 223 14.92 22.74 2.73
CA ASP A 223 14.28 24.05 2.62
C ASP A 223 14.78 25.07 3.67
N ASP A 224 15.17 24.60 4.86
CA ASP A 224 15.82 25.42 5.90
C ASP A 224 17.35 25.56 5.69
N SER A 225 17.88 25.20 4.52
CA SER A 225 19.30 25.33 4.12
C SER A 225 20.28 24.45 4.92
N PHE A 226 19.81 23.38 5.56
CA PHE A 226 20.70 22.38 6.17
C PHE A 226 21.14 21.35 5.17
N LEU A 227 22.34 20.80 5.37
CA LEU A 227 22.95 19.78 4.52
C LEU A 227 22.87 18.39 5.18
N ILE A 228 22.36 17.41 4.45
CA ILE A 228 22.43 16.00 4.80
C ILE A 228 23.42 15.32 3.86
N THR A 229 24.47 14.74 4.41
CA THR A 229 25.43 13.92 3.65
C THR A 229 25.13 12.45 3.90
N ALA A 230 24.82 11.70 2.84
CA ALA A 230 24.45 10.28 2.93
C ALA A 230 25.28 9.41 2.00
N ASP A 231 25.61 8.18 2.43
CA ASP A 231 26.25 7.21 1.54
C ASP A 231 25.28 6.70 0.47
N SER A 232 24.00 6.60 0.82
CA SER A 232 22.92 6.24 -0.10
C SER A 232 21.61 6.96 0.24
N ILE A 233 20.77 7.15 -0.77
CA ILE A 233 19.41 7.70 -0.61
C ILE A 233 18.38 6.63 -0.97
N VAL A 234 17.30 6.53 -0.18
CA VAL A 234 16.11 5.75 -0.52
C VAL A 234 14.92 6.70 -0.69
N TYR A 235 14.39 6.77 -1.89
CA TYR A 235 13.19 7.53 -2.20
C TYR A 235 11.95 6.72 -1.89
N ALA A 236 11.23 7.10 -0.84
CA ALA A 236 9.95 6.55 -0.43
C ALA A 236 8.84 7.62 -0.53
N THR A 237 8.95 8.48 -1.53
CA THR A 237 8.13 9.69 -1.76
C THR A 237 6.76 9.38 -2.37
N GLY A 238 6.42 8.09 -2.54
CA GLY A 238 5.13 7.65 -3.08
C GLY A 238 4.85 8.26 -4.44
N TYR A 239 3.64 8.77 -4.65
CA TYR A 239 3.22 9.33 -5.94
C TYR A 239 3.84 10.69 -6.27
N GLU A 240 4.49 11.35 -5.33
CA GLU A 240 5.24 12.59 -5.56
C GLU A 240 6.58 12.34 -6.27
N THR A 241 7.04 11.09 -6.32
CA THR A 241 8.25 10.69 -7.08
C THR A 241 8.17 11.05 -8.56
N LYS A 242 6.97 11.12 -9.16
CA LYS A 242 6.80 11.55 -10.54
C LYS A 242 7.34 12.96 -10.82
N ASP A 243 7.46 13.80 -9.79
CA ASP A 243 8.02 15.16 -9.90
C ASP A 243 9.56 15.13 -9.91
N LEU A 244 10.18 14.00 -9.48
CA LEU A 244 11.63 13.75 -9.52
C LEU A 244 12.07 13.03 -10.79
N LEU A 245 11.24 12.14 -11.32
CA LEU A 245 11.55 11.33 -12.50
C LEU A 245 10.95 11.96 -13.75
N ASN A 246 11.74 12.08 -14.80
CA ASN A 246 11.28 12.60 -16.10
C ASN A 246 10.40 11.59 -16.86
N ASP A 247 10.41 10.33 -16.45
CA ASP A 247 9.70 9.23 -17.10
C ASP A 247 8.25 9.13 -16.68
N LYS A 248 7.37 8.81 -17.61
CA LYS A 248 5.96 8.50 -17.33
C LYS A 248 5.82 7.05 -16.83
N ILE A 249 6.30 6.78 -15.63
CA ILE A 249 6.28 5.44 -15.03
C ILE A 249 4.92 5.07 -14.41
N VAL A 250 4.04 6.06 -14.20
CA VAL A 250 2.78 5.87 -13.48
C VAL A 250 1.68 6.77 -14.02
N ASN A 251 0.48 6.23 -14.16
CA ASN A 251 -0.75 6.99 -14.37
C ASN A 251 -1.43 7.23 -13.03
N LEU A 252 -1.76 8.48 -12.72
CA LEU A 252 -2.39 8.85 -11.46
C LEU A 252 -3.90 8.96 -11.60
N ASN A 253 -4.63 8.27 -10.73
CA ASN A 253 -6.07 8.24 -10.64
C ASN A 253 -6.54 8.76 -9.28
N SER A 254 -7.83 9.09 -9.18
CA SER A 254 -8.52 9.38 -7.92
C SER A 254 -9.33 8.17 -7.50
N THR A 255 -9.29 7.83 -6.21
CA THR A 255 -10.08 6.77 -5.59
C THR A 255 -10.85 7.32 -4.40
N TYR A 256 -11.95 6.67 -4.06
CA TYR A 256 -12.87 7.10 -3.01
C TYR A 256 -13.13 5.97 -2.03
N ALA A 257 -13.33 6.33 -0.79
CA ALA A 257 -13.66 5.37 0.25
C ALA A 257 -14.61 6.00 1.26
N CYS A 258 -15.47 5.17 1.83
CA CYS A 258 -16.32 5.50 2.96
C CYS A 258 -16.12 4.47 4.06
N VAL A 259 -16.30 4.89 5.31
CA VAL A 259 -16.39 4.00 6.46
C VAL A 259 -17.77 4.16 7.10
N SER A 260 -18.38 3.03 7.47
CA SER A 260 -19.67 3.00 8.12
C SER A 260 -19.63 3.47 9.58
N GLU A 261 -20.79 3.78 10.16
CA GLU A 261 -20.96 3.75 11.61
C GLU A 261 -20.57 2.37 12.17
N PRO A 262 -20.23 2.27 13.50
CA PRO A 262 -19.99 0.98 14.15
C PRO A 262 -21.20 0.06 14.07
N ILE A 263 -20.99 -1.19 13.66
CA ILE A 263 -22.04 -2.19 13.48
C ILE A 263 -22.13 -3.06 14.71
N ILE A 264 -23.28 -3.06 15.36
CA ILE A 264 -23.54 -3.94 16.50
C ILE A 264 -23.63 -5.38 15.99
N ASN A 265 -22.84 -6.29 16.58
CA ASN A 265 -22.79 -7.70 16.21
C ASN A 265 -22.41 -7.94 14.74
N LEU A 266 -21.36 -7.28 14.24
CA LEU A 266 -20.82 -7.54 12.92
C LEU A 266 -20.56 -9.05 12.73
N PRO A 267 -21.15 -9.70 11.69
CA PRO A 267 -20.98 -11.13 11.48
C PRO A 267 -19.50 -11.53 11.32
N LYS A 268 -19.09 -12.61 11.94
CA LYS A 268 -17.68 -13.09 11.91
C LYS A 268 -17.15 -13.34 10.49
N HIS A 269 -17.98 -13.85 9.60
CA HIS A 269 -17.56 -14.07 8.21
C HIS A 269 -17.20 -12.76 7.50
N LEU A 270 -17.90 -11.64 7.82
CA LEU A 270 -17.56 -10.32 7.31
C LEU A 270 -16.36 -9.71 8.02
N SER A 271 -16.24 -9.92 9.33
CA SER A 271 -15.06 -9.43 10.08
C SER A 271 -13.77 -10.15 9.67
N ASN A 272 -13.84 -11.37 9.19
CA ASN A 272 -12.69 -12.21 8.84
C ASN A 272 -12.38 -12.26 7.34
N THR A 273 -13.11 -11.54 6.49
CA THR A 273 -12.95 -11.57 5.05
C THR A 273 -12.87 -10.16 4.47
N ILE A 274 -11.94 -9.97 3.55
CA ILE A 274 -11.94 -8.83 2.63
C ILE A 274 -12.60 -9.28 1.33
N PHE A 275 -13.44 -8.40 0.75
CA PHE A 275 -14.14 -8.67 -0.50
C PHE A 275 -13.72 -7.66 -1.55
N TRP A 276 -13.67 -8.09 -2.78
CA TRP A 276 -13.47 -7.26 -3.95
C TRP A 276 -14.06 -7.95 -5.16
N ASP A 277 -14.40 -7.20 -6.19
CA ASP A 277 -15.14 -7.72 -7.32
C ASP A 277 -14.48 -7.46 -8.67
N THR A 278 -15.09 -8.00 -9.70
CA THR A 278 -14.65 -7.89 -11.10
C THR A 278 -15.30 -6.76 -11.86
N GLN A 279 -16.15 -5.94 -11.22
CA GLN A 279 -16.87 -4.88 -11.90
C GLN A 279 -15.97 -3.70 -12.29
N ASP A 280 -16.43 -2.85 -13.19
CA ASP A 280 -15.85 -1.57 -13.53
C ASP A 280 -16.96 -0.50 -13.56
N PRO A 281 -16.97 0.43 -12.60
CA PRO A 281 -16.01 0.58 -11.49
C PRO A 281 -16.10 -0.56 -10.46
N TYR A 282 -14.96 -1.02 -9.97
CA TYR A 282 -14.89 -2.08 -8.97
C TYR A 282 -15.21 -1.60 -7.56
N LEU A 283 -15.62 -2.56 -6.73
CA LEU A 283 -15.87 -2.40 -5.30
C LEU A 283 -14.92 -3.28 -4.50
N TYR A 284 -14.42 -2.75 -3.39
CA TYR A 284 -13.75 -3.55 -2.37
C TYR A 284 -14.19 -3.12 -0.98
N LEU A 285 -14.17 -4.06 -0.04
CA LEU A 285 -14.56 -3.78 1.33
C LEU A 285 -13.83 -4.65 2.35
N ARG A 286 -13.72 -4.12 3.56
CA ARG A 286 -13.23 -4.82 4.74
C ARG A 286 -13.81 -4.26 6.03
N SER A 287 -13.80 -5.05 7.09
CA SER A 287 -14.08 -4.57 8.43
C SER A 287 -12.87 -3.91 9.09
N THR A 288 -13.12 -3.11 10.10
CA THR A 288 -12.14 -2.55 11.03
C THR A 288 -12.23 -3.21 12.40
N SER A 289 -11.21 -3.05 13.23
CA SER A 289 -11.18 -3.59 14.61
C SER A 289 -12.24 -2.98 15.54
N ASP A 290 -12.87 -1.87 15.17
CA ASP A 290 -13.98 -1.23 15.87
C ASP A 290 -15.34 -1.50 15.21
N ASN A 291 -15.46 -2.64 14.50
CA ASN A 291 -16.68 -3.14 13.87
C ASN A 291 -17.34 -2.19 12.86
N ARG A 292 -16.55 -1.46 12.10
CA ARG A 292 -17.01 -0.68 10.96
C ARG A 292 -16.69 -1.41 9.65
N ILE A 293 -17.37 -1.08 8.58
CA ILE A 293 -17.00 -1.52 7.23
C ILE A 293 -16.42 -0.33 6.48
N ILE A 294 -15.23 -0.51 5.93
CA ILE A 294 -14.67 0.39 4.93
C ILE A 294 -15.05 -0.16 3.56
N VAL A 295 -15.61 0.70 2.73
CA VAL A 295 -15.96 0.44 1.33
C VAL A 295 -15.16 1.39 0.47
N GLY A 296 -14.52 0.90 -0.59
CA GLY A 296 -13.75 1.73 -1.51
C GLY A 296 -13.89 1.30 -2.96
N GLY A 297 -13.46 2.17 -3.87
CA GLY A 297 -13.58 2.00 -5.32
C GLY A 297 -14.13 3.25 -6.01
N ALA A 298 -15.00 3.05 -7.00
CA ALA A 298 -15.63 4.12 -7.79
C ALA A 298 -14.61 5.10 -8.38
N ASP A 299 -13.48 4.58 -8.85
CA ASP A 299 -12.31 5.31 -9.31
C ASP A 299 -12.56 6.23 -10.50
N GLU A 300 -11.70 7.22 -10.67
CA GLU A 300 -11.75 8.18 -11.76
C GLU A 300 -10.35 8.38 -12.38
N PRO A 301 -10.22 8.41 -13.71
CA PRO A 301 -8.94 8.51 -14.40
C PRO A 301 -8.39 9.95 -14.41
N PHE A 302 -8.34 10.60 -13.26
CA PHE A 302 -7.71 11.91 -13.06
C PHE A 302 -7.16 12.07 -11.66
N HIS A 303 -6.23 13.02 -11.46
CA HIS A 303 -5.59 13.31 -10.16
C HIS A 303 -5.71 14.78 -9.70
N ASN A 304 -6.60 15.56 -10.32
CA ASN A 304 -6.84 16.94 -9.91
C ASN A 304 -7.49 16.99 -8.52
N ALA A 305 -6.77 17.48 -7.52
CA ALA A 305 -7.22 17.47 -6.13
C ALA A 305 -8.52 18.25 -5.89
N LYS A 306 -8.70 19.40 -6.56
CA LYS A 306 -9.91 20.23 -6.40
C LYS A 306 -11.14 19.48 -6.95
N ARG A 307 -11.02 18.89 -8.15
CA ARG A 307 -12.09 18.08 -8.76
C ARG A 307 -12.37 16.84 -7.94
N ARG A 308 -11.33 16.10 -7.52
CA ARG A 308 -11.45 14.92 -6.67
C ARG A 308 -12.22 15.22 -5.39
N ASP A 309 -11.80 16.26 -4.65
CA ASP A 309 -12.38 16.59 -3.36
C ASP A 309 -13.82 17.13 -3.50
N SER A 310 -14.17 17.75 -4.64
CA SER A 310 -15.53 18.30 -4.87
C SER A 310 -16.61 17.26 -5.14
N ILE A 311 -16.27 16.01 -5.41
CA ILE A 311 -17.24 14.95 -5.74
C ILE A 311 -17.24 13.79 -4.72
N ILE A 312 -16.60 13.96 -3.54
CA ILE A 312 -16.53 12.94 -2.49
C ILE A 312 -17.93 12.51 -2.06
N GLU A 313 -18.84 13.44 -1.80
CA GLU A 313 -20.20 13.13 -1.39
C GLU A 313 -20.95 12.29 -2.44
N LYS A 314 -20.89 12.72 -3.71
CA LYS A 314 -21.48 11.97 -4.82
C LYS A 314 -20.91 10.54 -4.93
N LYS A 315 -19.58 10.40 -4.77
CA LYS A 315 -18.92 9.09 -4.81
C LYS A 315 -19.25 8.23 -3.58
N GLY A 316 -19.45 8.87 -2.43
CA GLY A 316 -19.94 8.19 -1.22
C GLY A 316 -21.32 7.56 -1.44
N PHE A 317 -22.26 8.27 -2.05
CA PHE A 317 -23.56 7.71 -2.42
C PHE A 317 -23.43 6.53 -3.39
N ALA A 318 -22.61 6.67 -4.43
CA ALA A 318 -22.39 5.58 -5.39
C ALA A 318 -21.79 4.33 -4.72
N LEU A 319 -20.82 4.49 -3.81
CA LEU A 319 -20.24 3.38 -3.05
C LEU A 319 -21.28 2.68 -2.16
N MET A 320 -22.20 3.42 -1.55
CA MET A 320 -23.28 2.82 -0.75
C MET A 320 -24.29 2.07 -1.60
N GLU A 321 -24.61 2.57 -2.80
CA GLU A 321 -25.45 1.88 -3.77
C GLU A 321 -24.79 0.57 -4.23
N MET A 322 -23.53 0.61 -4.66
CA MET A 322 -22.75 -0.57 -5.03
C MET A 322 -22.67 -1.59 -3.88
N PHE A 323 -22.47 -1.11 -2.64
CA PHE A 323 -22.47 -1.99 -1.47
C PHE A 323 -23.83 -2.67 -1.25
N GLY A 324 -24.93 -1.95 -1.40
CA GLY A 324 -26.30 -2.49 -1.28
C GLY A 324 -26.61 -3.56 -2.33
N GLU A 325 -26.10 -3.41 -3.55
CA GLU A 325 -26.19 -4.44 -4.60
C GLU A 325 -25.31 -5.66 -4.29
N PHE A 326 -24.13 -5.43 -3.77
CA PHE A 326 -23.15 -6.47 -3.40
C PHE A 326 -23.59 -7.29 -2.17
N MET A 327 -24.11 -6.63 -1.13
CA MET A 327 -24.61 -7.24 0.12
C MET A 327 -26.06 -6.83 0.43
N PRO A 328 -27.06 -7.34 -0.32
CA PRO A 328 -28.44 -6.84 -0.24
C PRO A 328 -29.14 -7.13 1.09
N THR A 329 -28.59 -8.02 1.92
CA THR A 329 -29.14 -8.34 3.26
C THR A 329 -28.59 -7.44 4.36
N MET A 330 -27.64 -6.54 4.03
CA MET A 330 -26.98 -5.67 4.99
C MET A 330 -27.16 -4.21 4.63
N ASN A 331 -27.57 -3.41 5.61
CA ASN A 331 -27.64 -1.97 5.46
C ASN A 331 -26.57 -1.31 6.33
N ILE A 332 -25.77 -0.41 5.76
CA ILE A 332 -24.76 0.37 6.46
C ILE A 332 -25.01 1.87 6.27
N ILE A 333 -24.69 2.64 7.30
CA ILE A 333 -24.78 4.10 7.26
C ILE A 333 -23.34 4.63 7.15
N PRO A 334 -23.00 5.42 6.11
CA PRO A 334 -21.69 6.02 6.01
C PRO A 334 -21.51 7.10 7.09
N ASP A 335 -20.37 7.06 7.78
CA ASP A 335 -19.97 8.02 8.82
C ASP A 335 -18.97 9.02 8.25
N PHE A 336 -17.90 8.53 7.59
CA PHE A 336 -16.88 9.36 6.95
C PHE A 336 -16.60 8.88 5.55
N CYS A 337 -16.52 9.82 4.59
CA CYS A 337 -16.04 9.54 3.24
C CYS A 337 -14.82 10.42 2.92
N TRP A 338 -13.86 9.84 2.22
CA TRP A 338 -12.64 10.54 1.81
C TRP A 338 -12.18 10.11 0.43
N ALA A 339 -11.17 10.80 -0.09
CA ALA A 339 -10.58 10.47 -1.36
C ALA A 339 -9.05 10.46 -1.29
N GLY A 340 -8.45 9.64 -2.13
CA GLY A 340 -7.01 9.55 -2.31
C GLY A 340 -6.60 9.63 -3.79
N THR A 341 -5.32 9.85 -4.01
CA THR A 341 -4.68 9.65 -5.31
C THR A 341 -3.87 8.38 -5.24
N TYR A 342 -4.01 7.52 -6.25
CA TYR A 342 -3.17 6.35 -6.40
C TYR A 342 -2.61 6.27 -7.83
N GLY A 343 -1.59 5.44 -8.03
CA GLY A 343 -0.91 5.33 -9.30
C GLY A 343 -0.91 3.90 -9.82
N VAL A 344 -1.11 3.75 -11.12
CA VAL A 344 -1.08 2.45 -11.80
C VAL A 344 0.10 2.43 -12.77
N THR A 345 0.93 1.40 -12.70
CA THR A 345 2.01 1.13 -13.65
C THR A 345 1.48 0.34 -14.84
N LYS A 346 2.25 0.30 -15.93
CA LYS A 346 1.84 -0.37 -17.18
C LYS A 346 1.58 -1.88 -17.00
N ASP A 347 2.32 -2.51 -16.09
CA ASP A 347 2.31 -3.95 -15.83
C ASP A 347 1.79 -4.30 -14.43
N SER A 348 1.24 -3.34 -13.69
CA SER A 348 0.77 -3.48 -12.31
C SER A 348 1.83 -3.91 -11.29
N LEU A 349 3.11 -3.97 -11.68
CA LEU A 349 4.22 -4.26 -10.77
C LEU A 349 4.85 -2.96 -10.22
N PRO A 350 5.48 -3.02 -9.03
CA PRO A 350 6.15 -1.87 -8.44
C PRO A 350 7.47 -1.55 -9.16
N PHE A 351 8.02 -0.35 -8.91
CA PHE A 351 9.42 -0.05 -9.20
C PHE A 351 10.21 -0.06 -7.89
N ILE A 352 11.13 -1.02 -7.75
CA ILE A 352 11.96 -1.17 -6.54
C ILE A 352 13.38 -1.47 -6.94
N GLY A 353 14.31 -0.58 -6.60
CA GLY A 353 15.72 -0.75 -6.89
C GLY A 353 16.44 0.54 -7.24
N PRO A 354 17.67 0.44 -7.77
CA PRO A 354 18.43 1.59 -8.23
C PRO A 354 17.83 2.19 -9.50
N HIS A 355 18.11 3.47 -9.73
CA HIS A 355 17.77 4.15 -10.97
C HIS A 355 19.07 4.64 -11.64
N PRO A 356 19.25 4.47 -12.96
CA PRO A 356 20.50 4.77 -13.64
C PRO A 356 20.95 6.23 -13.51
N ASP A 357 20.00 7.17 -13.52
CA ASP A 357 20.29 8.60 -13.44
C ASP A 357 20.55 9.12 -12.01
N PHE A 358 20.41 8.27 -10.99
CA PHE A 358 20.55 8.65 -9.58
C PHE A 358 21.60 7.78 -8.88
N PRO A 359 22.89 8.14 -8.95
CA PRO A 359 23.96 7.37 -8.34
C PRO A 359 23.72 7.11 -6.85
N ARG A 360 23.95 5.85 -6.41
CA ARG A 360 23.76 5.42 -5.01
C ARG A 360 22.38 5.73 -4.44
N SER A 361 21.37 5.77 -5.31
CA SER A 361 20.00 6.07 -4.93
C SER A 361 19.09 4.92 -5.33
N TYR A 362 18.13 4.64 -4.46
CA TYR A 362 17.18 3.54 -4.59
C TYR A 362 15.77 4.08 -4.46
N PHE A 363 14.85 3.47 -5.15
CA PHE A 363 13.43 3.84 -5.12
C PHE A 363 12.60 2.67 -4.61
N VAL A 364 11.55 2.97 -3.86
CA VAL A 364 10.53 2.00 -3.47
C VAL A 364 9.18 2.60 -3.78
N LEU A 365 8.71 2.31 -4.97
CA LEU A 365 7.48 2.84 -5.54
C LEU A 365 6.47 1.72 -5.70
N GLY A 366 5.81 1.40 -4.58
CA GLY A 366 4.71 0.45 -4.53
C GLY A 366 3.44 1.08 -5.04
N PHE A 367 3.17 0.95 -6.32
CA PHE A 367 1.99 1.49 -6.98
C PHE A 367 0.86 0.45 -7.07
N GLY A 368 -0.31 0.86 -7.57
CA GLY A 368 -1.50 0.02 -7.61
C GLY A 368 -2.19 -0.14 -6.26
N GLY A 369 -3.11 -1.09 -6.17
CA GLY A 369 -3.82 -1.46 -4.96
C GLY A 369 -2.93 -2.10 -3.88
N ASN A 370 -1.78 -2.63 -4.25
CA ASN A 370 -0.87 -3.42 -3.41
C ASN A 370 0.26 -2.63 -2.75
N GLY A 371 0.19 -1.31 -2.68
CA GLY A 371 1.29 -0.44 -2.26
C GLY A 371 1.96 -0.82 -0.93
N ILE A 372 1.20 -1.27 0.07
CA ILE A 372 1.76 -1.72 1.37
C ILE A 372 2.48 -3.07 1.19
N THR A 373 1.88 -4.04 0.50
CA THR A 373 2.47 -5.35 0.24
C THR A 373 3.79 -5.21 -0.52
N PHE A 374 3.82 -4.39 -1.57
CA PHE A 374 5.05 -4.06 -2.30
C PHE A 374 6.10 -3.34 -1.44
N SER A 375 5.67 -2.48 -0.52
CA SER A 375 6.60 -1.83 0.41
C SER A 375 7.25 -2.82 1.38
N ILE A 376 6.53 -3.87 1.79
CA ILE A 376 7.09 -4.96 2.62
C ILE A 376 8.11 -5.79 1.81
N MET A 377 7.83 -6.09 0.53
CA MET A 377 8.81 -6.69 -0.38
C MET A 377 10.06 -5.82 -0.46
N GLY A 378 9.89 -4.51 -0.61
CA GLY A 378 10.95 -3.51 -0.69
C GLY A 378 11.92 -3.55 0.48
N MET A 379 11.49 -3.92 1.69
CA MET A 379 12.38 -4.05 2.85
C MET A 379 13.59 -4.94 2.56
N LYS A 380 13.34 -6.15 2.02
CA LYS A 380 14.40 -7.11 1.71
C LYS A 380 15.15 -6.74 0.44
N ILE A 381 14.44 -6.27 -0.58
CA ILE A 381 15.03 -5.93 -1.88
C ILE A 381 16.06 -4.80 -1.72
N ILE A 382 15.71 -3.72 -1.00
CA ILE A 382 16.60 -2.60 -0.76
C ILE A 382 17.76 -2.97 0.17
N SER A 383 17.51 -3.74 1.22
CA SER A 383 18.56 -4.27 2.09
C SER A 383 19.58 -5.09 1.29
N ASP A 384 19.13 -5.96 0.40
CA ASP A 384 20.01 -6.77 -0.46
C ASP A 384 20.79 -5.90 -1.44
N ALA A 385 20.14 -4.92 -2.07
CA ALA A 385 20.77 -4.01 -3.02
C ALA A 385 21.87 -3.17 -2.36
N LEU A 386 21.61 -2.61 -1.19
CA LEU A 386 22.60 -1.83 -0.41
C LEU A 386 23.80 -2.68 0.02
N ALA A 387 23.57 -3.94 0.36
CA ALA A 387 24.62 -4.88 0.76
C ALA A 387 25.32 -5.59 -0.42
N GLY A 388 24.95 -5.29 -1.67
CA GLY A 388 25.48 -5.94 -2.86
C GLY A 388 25.10 -7.42 -2.99
N ARG A 389 24.03 -7.86 -2.34
CA ARG A 389 23.51 -9.23 -2.42
C ARG A 389 22.59 -9.40 -3.63
N SER A 390 22.66 -10.56 -4.26
CA SER A 390 21.76 -10.89 -5.37
C SER A 390 20.31 -11.02 -4.89
N ASN A 391 19.38 -10.42 -5.62
CA ASN A 391 17.94 -10.55 -5.39
C ASN A 391 17.22 -10.47 -6.74
N LYS A 392 16.50 -11.54 -7.12
CA LYS A 392 15.82 -11.63 -8.42
C LYS A 392 14.77 -10.54 -8.65
N PHE A 393 14.15 -10.03 -7.58
CA PHE A 393 13.15 -8.97 -7.69
C PHE A 393 13.74 -7.63 -8.12
N LEU A 394 15.07 -7.41 -8.00
CA LEU A 394 15.73 -6.25 -8.60
C LEU A 394 15.62 -6.25 -10.12
N GLU A 395 15.58 -7.45 -10.76
CA GLU A 395 15.34 -7.56 -12.19
C GLU A 395 13.86 -7.43 -12.55
N TYR A 396 12.96 -8.00 -11.75
CA TYR A 396 11.52 -7.93 -12.02
C TYR A 396 10.94 -6.54 -11.84
N PHE A 397 11.49 -5.74 -10.91
CA PHE A 397 10.95 -4.44 -10.52
C PHE A 397 11.82 -3.25 -10.94
N LYS A 398 12.77 -3.45 -11.87
CA LYS A 398 13.65 -2.40 -12.39
C LYS A 398 12.89 -1.35 -13.22
N PHE A 399 13.47 -0.18 -13.37
CA PHE A 399 12.89 0.91 -14.15
C PHE A 399 12.90 0.68 -15.66
N GLU A 400 13.84 -0.10 -16.17
CA GLU A 400 14.08 -0.38 -17.59
C GLU A 400 13.34 -1.65 -18.07
N ARG A 401 12.13 -1.90 -17.58
CA ARG A 401 11.33 -3.06 -18.00
C ARG A 401 10.14 -2.69 -18.90
#